data_269ead29c695011f3a3714cff3f75d85
#
_entry.id   269ead29c695011f3a3714cff3f75d85
#
_cell.length_a   1.000
_cell.length_b   1.000
_cell.length_c   1.000
_cell.angle_alpha   90.00
_cell.angle_beta   90.00
_cell.angle_gamma   90.00
#
_symmetry.space_group_name_H-M   'P 1'
#
loop_
_entity.id
_entity.type
_entity.pdbx_description
1 polymer ?
#
loop_
_entity_poly.entity_id
_entity_poly.type
_entity_poly.pdbx_seq_one_letter_code
_entity_poly.pdbx_strand_id
1 'polypeptide(L)'
;MRQYFIFCLILIFFSTGCADKVQYPFQDTSLTIEKRVDDLVSRLTIEEKVSQMASSTPAIERLGIPPYDWQNECLHGVGKIGDYRVTVYPQPIGMAATWDKESIRKMADFTAQEGRAIYQDARKKEKFSSYYGLTYWSPNINIFRDPRWGRGHETFGEDPYLTGVLGKEFVYGLQGDDPKYLKASACAKHYAVHSGPESVRHEFNIEVSTYDLWDTYLPAFHDLITEADVSGVMCAYNAYGGRPCCGNDLLMMDILRNQWNFKGYVTSDCGAIDDFYKYHKTHPDTISAAVDAVLHGTDLDCVRDVAFKTLVRAVKEGRIQEEKIDESVKRLFTIRFRLGMFDPDNRVPYTQIPLNVLESTEHKDHATKMAHQSIVLLKNQDETLPLKK
;
A
#
# COMPACT_ATOMS: atom_id res chain seq x y z
N MET A 1 -10.20 -41.99 -72.07
CA MET A 1 -10.62 -41.60 -70.71
C MET A 1 -9.37 -41.50 -69.84
N ARG A 2 -8.92 -40.29 -69.53
CA ARG A 2 -7.77 -40.03 -68.66
C ARG A 2 -8.32 -39.58 -67.30
N GLN A 3 -8.13 -40.38 -66.24
CA GLN A 3 -8.44 -40.01 -64.86
C GLN A 3 -7.30 -39.16 -64.29
N TYR A 4 -7.63 -37.92 -63.86
CA TYR A 4 -6.73 -37.08 -63.06
C TYR A 4 -6.99 -37.35 -61.60
N PHE A 5 -5.96 -37.88 -60.87
CA PHE A 5 -5.92 -37.95 -59.42
C PHE A 5 -5.46 -36.58 -58.87
N ILE A 6 -6.33 -35.86 -58.19
CA ILE A 6 -5.98 -34.65 -57.46
C ILE A 6 -5.54 -35.07 -56.05
N PHE A 7 -4.25 -34.91 -55.76
CA PHE A 7 -3.69 -35.08 -54.42
C PHE A 7 -3.93 -33.75 -53.64
N CYS A 8 -4.86 -33.76 -52.67
CA CYS A 8 -4.99 -32.68 -51.70
C CYS A 8 -3.90 -32.82 -50.62
N LEU A 9 -2.89 -31.96 -50.70
CA LEU A 9 -1.90 -31.78 -49.63
C LEU A 9 -2.54 -30.96 -48.50
N ILE A 10 -2.87 -31.63 -47.35
CA ILE A 10 -3.28 -30.97 -46.14
C ILE A 10 -2.01 -30.47 -45.44
N LEU A 11 -1.74 -29.16 -45.52
CA LEU A 11 -0.72 -28.48 -44.73
C LEU A 11 -1.24 -28.30 -43.30
N ILE A 12 -0.78 -29.15 -42.37
CA ILE A 12 -0.99 -28.99 -40.92
C ILE A 12 -0.01 -27.89 -40.47
N PHE A 13 -0.50 -26.69 -40.28
CA PHE A 13 0.23 -25.65 -39.58
C PHE A 13 0.33 -26.02 -38.08
N PHE A 14 1.48 -26.57 -37.69
CA PHE A 14 1.86 -26.58 -36.26
C PHE A 14 2.19 -25.14 -35.87
N SER A 15 1.25 -24.43 -35.24
CA SER A 15 1.55 -23.24 -34.48
C SER A 15 2.36 -23.65 -33.26
N THR A 16 3.68 -23.60 -33.35
CA THR A 16 4.55 -23.62 -32.17
C THR A 16 4.33 -22.30 -31.43
N GLY A 17 3.37 -22.29 -30.51
CA GLY A 17 3.30 -21.25 -29.51
C GLY A 17 4.64 -21.27 -28.77
N CYS A 18 5.40 -20.16 -28.79
CA CYS A 18 6.49 -19.93 -27.85
C CYS A 18 5.89 -19.96 -26.43
N ALA A 19 5.87 -21.12 -25.80
CA ALA A 19 5.70 -21.19 -24.36
C ALA A 19 6.99 -20.58 -23.77
N ASP A 20 6.87 -19.43 -23.11
CA ASP A 20 7.97 -18.86 -22.34
C ASP A 20 8.56 -19.97 -21.46
N LYS A 21 9.87 -20.24 -21.64
CA LYS A 21 10.54 -21.28 -20.85
C LYS A 21 10.52 -20.86 -19.39
N VAL A 22 9.63 -21.47 -18.60
CA VAL A 22 9.64 -21.34 -17.13
C VAL A 22 11.00 -21.84 -16.64
N GLN A 23 11.83 -20.92 -16.16
CA GLN A 23 13.17 -21.26 -15.64
C GLN A 23 13.09 -21.69 -14.18
N TYR A 24 12.20 -21.05 -13.40
CA TYR A 24 12.03 -21.30 -11.97
C TYR A 24 10.54 -21.51 -11.64
N PRO A 25 10.21 -22.33 -10.63
CA PRO A 25 8.82 -22.56 -10.20
C PRO A 25 8.05 -21.26 -9.88
N PHE A 26 8.73 -20.22 -9.33
CA PHE A 26 8.04 -18.96 -9.03
C PHE A 26 7.49 -18.23 -10.28
N GLN A 27 8.01 -18.56 -11.48
CA GLN A 27 7.53 -18.03 -12.77
C GLN A 27 6.34 -18.81 -13.33
N ASP A 28 6.06 -19.99 -12.79
CA ASP A 28 4.95 -20.83 -13.25
C ASP A 28 3.61 -20.30 -12.72
N THR A 29 2.85 -19.69 -13.61
CA THR A 29 1.54 -19.08 -13.30
C THR A 29 0.43 -20.09 -13.01
N SER A 30 0.68 -21.40 -13.18
CA SER A 30 -0.23 -22.48 -12.80
C SER A 30 -0.15 -22.80 -11.30
N LEU A 31 0.94 -22.43 -10.65
CA LEU A 31 1.11 -22.60 -9.21
C LEU A 31 0.40 -21.48 -8.43
N THR A 32 0.04 -21.79 -7.17
CA THR A 32 -0.53 -20.77 -6.27
C THR A 32 0.51 -19.70 -5.92
N ILE A 33 0.05 -18.51 -5.57
CA ILE A 33 0.95 -17.41 -5.19
C ILE A 33 1.86 -17.82 -4.03
N GLU A 34 1.32 -18.53 -3.02
CA GLU A 34 2.07 -18.99 -1.85
C GLU A 34 3.25 -19.88 -2.26
N LYS A 35 3.01 -20.88 -3.12
CA LYS A 35 4.07 -21.77 -3.61
C LYS A 35 5.13 -21.03 -4.42
N ARG A 36 4.71 -20.05 -5.20
CA ARG A 36 5.60 -19.22 -6.01
C ARG A 36 6.46 -18.31 -5.12
N VAL A 37 5.86 -17.71 -4.09
CA VAL A 37 6.56 -16.89 -3.09
C VAL A 37 7.56 -17.74 -2.29
N ASP A 38 7.16 -18.93 -1.84
CA ASP A 38 8.04 -19.84 -1.11
C ASP A 38 9.27 -20.24 -1.95
N ASP A 39 9.07 -20.60 -3.23
CA ASP A 39 10.17 -20.92 -4.15
C ASP A 39 11.09 -19.71 -4.35
N LEU A 40 10.52 -18.53 -4.61
CA LEU A 40 11.30 -17.31 -4.80
C LEU A 40 12.15 -16.98 -3.59
N VAL A 41 11.55 -16.93 -2.39
CA VAL A 41 12.26 -16.55 -1.16
C VAL A 41 13.35 -17.56 -0.80
N SER A 42 13.15 -18.85 -1.05
CA SER A 42 14.15 -19.88 -0.83
C SER A 42 15.43 -19.75 -1.69
N ARG A 43 15.33 -18.96 -2.76
CA ARG A 43 16.46 -18.69 -3.68
C ARG A 43 17.26 -17.46 -3.32
N LEU A 44 16.75 -16.61 -2.43
CA LEU A 44 17.41 -15.35 -2.05
C LEU A 44 18.49 -15.58 -1.02
N THR A 45 19.62 -14.88 -1.17
CA THR A 45 20.61 -14.76 -0.10
C THR A 45 20.10 -13.84 1.01
N ILE A 46 20.68 -13.88 2.20
CA ILE A 46 20.28 -12.98 3.28
C ILE A 46 20.44 -11.50 2.91
N GLU A 47 21.47 -11.15 2.16
CA GLU A 47 21.69 -9.80 1.67
C GLU A 47 20.60 -9.37 0.68
N GLU A 48 20.19 -10.27 -0.23
CA GLU A 48 19.07 -10.02 -1.15
C GLU A 48 17.75 -9.90 -0.40
N LYS A 49 17.46 -10.79 0.56
CA LYS A 49 16.25 -10.73 1.40
C LYS A 49 16.13 -9.37 2.09
N VAL A 50 17.15 -8.96 2.81
CA VAL A 50 17.19 -7.69 3.54
C VAL A 50 17.09 -6.49 2.57
N SER A 51 17.70 -6.57 1.39
CA SER A 51 17.58 -5.50 0.39
C SER A 51 16.14 -5.27 -0.11
N GLN A 52 15.28 -6.30 -0.05
CA GLN A 52 13.87 -6.21 -0.41
C GLN A 52 12.96 -5.69 0.72
N MET A 53 13.50 -5.48 1.92
CA MET A 53 12.77 -4.95 3.07
C MET A 53 12.89 -3.42 3.23
N ALA A 54 13.41 -2.74 2.21
CA ALA A 54 13.50 -1.28 2.14
C ALA A 54 12.43 -0.70 1.21
N SER A 55 12.04 0.56 1.38
CA SER A 55 11.04 1.20 0.52
C SER A 55 11.49 1.31 -0.93
N SER A 56 12.79 1.43 -1.20
CA SER A 56 13.37 1.37 -2.54
C SER A 56 14.22 0.10 -2.67
N THR A 57 13.76 -0.87 -3.44
CA THR A 57 14.39 -2.18 -3.58
C THR A 57 15.20 -2.29 -4.87
N PRO A 58 16.44 -2.80 -4.82
CA PRO A 58 17.23 -3.05 -6.02
C PRO A 58 16.68 -4.23 -6.84
N ALA A 59 17.13 -4.31 -8.10
CA ALA A 59 16.93 -5.50 -8.91
C ALA A 59 17.67 -6.70 -8.35
N ILE A 60 17.15 -7.90 -8.62
CA ILE A 60 17.87 -9.18 -8.43
C ILE A 60 18.00 -9.81 -9.81
N GLU A 61 18.99 -9.37 -10.56
CA GLU A 61 19.14 -9.66 -12.00
C GLU A 61 19.20 -11.17 -12.29
N ARG A 62 19.91 -11.95 -11.47
CA ARG A 62 20.03 -13.41 -11.64
C ARG A 62 18.70 -14.16 -11.58
N LEU A 63 17.65 -13.54 -11.00
CA LEU A 63 16.30 -14.09 -10.91
C LEU A 63 15.30 -13.33 -11.80
N GLY A 64 15.75 -12.31 -12.52
CA GLY A 64 14.89 -11.48 -13.37
C GLY A 64 13.91 -10.63 -12.58
N ILE A 65 14.21 -10.28 -11.33
CA ILE A 65 13.38 -9.44 -10.48
C ILE A 65 13.76 -7.97 -10.72
N PRO A 66 12.83 -7.13 -11.22
CA PRO A 66 13.11 -5.72 -11.45
C PRO A 66 13.19 -4.95 -10.13
N PRO A 67 13.84 -3.77 -10.11
CA PRO A 67 13.78 -2.87 -8.98
C PRO A 67 12.35 -2.42 -8.75
N TYR A 68 12.03 -2.02 -7.51
CA TYR A 68 10.70 -1.55 -7.16
C TYR A 68 10.77 -0.49 -6.06
N ASP A 69 9.87 0.50 -6.10
CA ASP A 69 9.71 1.47 -5.05
C ASP A 69 8.32 1.40 -4.45
N TRP A 70 8.27 1.19 -3.12
CA TRP A 70 7.03 1.02 -2.35
C TRP A 70 6.36 2.35 -2.01
N GLN A 71 7.12 3.46 -2.06
CA GLN A 71 6.64 4.77 -1.63
C GLN A 71 5.78 5.44 -2.69
N ASN A 72 4.47 5.31 -2.57
CA ASN A 72 3.49 5.99 -3.41
C ASN A 72 2.34 6.51 -2.55
N GLU A 73 1.71 7.60 -2.96
CA GLU A 73 0.62 8.26 -2.24
C GLU A 73 -0.55 8.55 -3.17
N CYS A 74 -1.77 8.41 -2.65
CA CYS A 74 -2.96 8.68 -3.44
C CYS A 74 -4.18 9.14 -2.60
N LEU A 75 -3.96 9.89 -1.53
CA LEU A 75 -5.03 10.34 -0.63
C LEU A 75 -6.22 11.02 -1.35
N HIS A 76 -5.94 11.74 -2.43
CA HIS A 76 -6.94 12.47 -3.22
C HIS A 76 -6.57 12.55 -4.71
N GLY A 77 -6.14 11.45 -5.29
CA GLY A 77 -5.54 11.29 -6.61
C GLY A 77 -4.08 10.87 -6.50
N VAL A 78 -3.47 10.40 -7.59
CA VAL A 78 -2.07 9.93 -7.59
C VAL A 78 -1.12 11.07 -7.25
N GLY A 79 -0.24 10.90 -6.27
CA GLY A 79 0.67 11.93 -5.78
C GLY A 79 2.01 11.98 -6.50
N LYS A 80 2.61 13.18 -6.57
CA LYS A 80 4.02 13.47 -6.95
C LYS A 80 4.56 12.78 -8.21
N ILE A 81 3.81 12.74 -9.27
CA ILE A 81 4.06 11.94 -10.46
C ILE A 81 4.91 12.60 -11.58
N GLY A 82 5.73 13.57 -11.26
CA GLY A 82 6.67 14.19 -12.20
C GLY A 82 5.97 14.79 -13.42
N ASP A 83 6.17 14.20 -14.60
CA ASP A 83 5.68 14.74 -15.87
C ASP A 83 4.22 14.40 -16.21
N TYR A 84 3.54 13.58 -15.41
CA TYR A 84 2.14 13.20 -15.66
C TYR A 84 1.18 14.21 -15.04
N ARG A 85 0.06 14.42 -15.72
CA ARG A 85 -1.10 15.10 -15.14
C ARG A 85 -2.12 14.07 -14.74
N VAL A 86 -2.72 14.25 -13.56
CA VAL A 86 -3.69 13.33 -12.99
C VAL A 86 -4.87 14.09 -12.46
N THR A 87 -5.97 13.38 -12.27
CA THR A 87 -7.16 13.92 -11.63
C THR A 87 -6.89 14.17 -10.15
N VAL A 88 -7.16 15.39 -9.69
CA VAL A 88 -7.03 15.79 -8.27
C VAL A 88 -8.42 15.99 -7.68
N TYR A 89 -8.66 15.38 -6.55
CA TYR A 89 -9.90 15.43 -5.78
C TYR A 89 -9.75 16.39 -4.58
N PRO A 90 -10.87 16.79 -3.91
CA PRO A 90 -10.78 17.47 -2.63
C PRO A 90 -9.95 16.66 -1.63
N GLN A 91 -9.39 17.35 -0.63
CA GLN A 91 -8.73 16.65 0.49
C GLN A 91 -9.70 15.67 1.18
N PRO A 92 -9.21 14.58 1.78
CA PRO A 92 -10.05 13.57 2.42
C PRO A 92 -11.09 14.14 3.39
N ILE A 93 -10.74 15.13 4.19
CA ILE A 93 -11.69 15.79 5.10
C ILE A 93 -12.86 16.46 4.35
N GLY A 94 -12.59 17.07 3.19
CA GLY A 94 -13.64 17.62 2.32
C GLY A 94 -14.46 16.53 1.65
N MET A 95 -13.82 15.44 1.23
CA MET A 95 -14.54 14.28 0.67
C MET A 95 -15.43 13.63 1.73
N ALA A 96 -15.01 13.56 2.99
CA ALA A 96 -15.83 13.04 4.08
C ALA A 96 -17.11 13.89 4.30
N ALA A 97 -17.03 15.22 4.10
CA ALA A 97 -18.18 16.11 4.21
C ALA A 97 -19.29 15.85 3.16
N THR A 98 -19.00 15.08 2.12
CA THR A 98 -20.00 14.66 1.12
C THR A 98 -20.97 13.59 1.63
N TRP A 99 -20.57 12.77 2.59
CA TRP A 99 -21.28 11.56 3.07
C TRP A 99 -21.63 10.56 1.96
N ASP A 100 -20.94 10.66 0.81
CA ASP A 100 -21.16 9.86 -0.40
C ASP A 100 -20.11 8.77 -0.54
N LYS A 101 -20.34 7.63 0.09
CA LYS A 101 -19.41 6.50 0.11
C LYS A 101 -19.18 5.89 -1.28
N GLU A 102 -20.19 5.90 -2.15
CA GLU A 102 -20.07 5.42 -3.53
C GLU A 102 -19.11 6.31 -4.34
N SER A 103 -19.17 7.62 -4.12
CA SER A 103 -18.22 8.55 -4.74
C SER A 103 -16.79 8.36 -4.24
N ILE A 104 -16.59 8.01 -2.96
CA ILE A 104 -15.25 7.63 -2.44
C ILE A 104 -14.72 6.38 -3.16
N ARG A 105 -15.53 5.34 -3.28
CA ARG A 105 -15.14 4.11 -4.00
C ARG A 105 -14.77 4.40 -5.45
N LYS A 106 -15.60 5.19 -6.13
CA LYS A 106 -15.36 5.57 -7.53
C LYS A 106 -14.08 6.42 -7.68
N MET A 107 -13.85 7.37 -6.78
CA MET A 107 -12.62 8.17 -6.74
C MET A 107 -11.38 7.28 -6.61
N ALA A 108 -11.39 6.34 -5.66
CA ALA A 108 -10.28 5.43 -5.45
C ALA A 108 -10.06 4.48 -6.65
N ASP A 109 -11.13 4.02 -7.30
CA ASP A 109 -11.06 3.23 -8.53
C ASP A 109 -10.43 4.01 -9.67
N PHE A 110 -10.84 5.23 -9.92
CA PHE A 110 -10.26 6.10 -10.94
C PHE A 110 -8.79 6.43 -10.65
N THR A 111 -8.47 6.68 -9.39
CA THR A 111 -7.09 6.88 -8.96
C THR A 111 -6.22 5.65 -9.23
N ALA A 112 -6.73 4.45 -8.94
CA ALA A 112 -6.02 3.20 -9.23
C ALA A 112 -5.85 2.97 -10.75
N GLN A 113 -6.83 3.34 -11.57
CA GLN A 113 -6.71 3.28 -13.04
C GLN A 113 -5.59 4.21 -13.53
N GLU A 114 -5.57 5.45 -13.08
CA GLU A 114 -4.50 6.40 -13.43
C GLU A 114 -3.13 5.90 -12.96
N GLY A 115 -3.05 5.38 -11.73
CA GLY A 115 -1.83 4.79 -11.19
C GLY A 115 -1.32 3.61 -12.00
N ARG A 116 -2.21 2.72 -12.45
CA ARG A 116 -1.86 1.59 -13.34
C ARG A 116 -1.34 2.06 -14.69
N ALA A 117 -1.99 3.02 -15.31
CA ALA A 117 -1.56 3.57 -16.59
C ALA A 117 -0.16 4.19 -16.49
N ILE A 118 0.10 4.96 -15.43
CA ILE A 118 1.41 5.55 -15.13
C ILE A 118 2.46 4.48 -14.89
N TYR A 119 2.16 3.47 -14.05
CA TYR A 119 3.09 2.36 -13.77
C TYR A 119 3.50 1.63 -15.04
N GLN A 120 2.55 1.32 -15.93
CA GLN A 120 2.85 0.63 -17.20
C GLN A 120 3.73 1.48 -18.14
N ASP A 121 3.45 2.78 -18.24
CA ASP A 121 4.24 3.68 -19.05
C ASP A 121 5.64 3.92 -18.46
N ALA A 122 5.73 4.08 -17.12
CA ALA A 122 6.99 4.23 -16.40
C ALA A 122 7.88 2.97 -16.56
N ARG A 123 7.29 1.77 -16.43
CA ARG A 123 7.99 0.49 -16.65
C ARG A 123 8.59 0.39 -18.06
N LYS A 124 7.83 0.80 -19.08
CA LYS A 124 8.33 0.84 -20.48
C LYS A 124 9.50 1.81 -20.66
N LYS A 125 9.58 2.83 -19.84
CA LYS A 125 10.63 3.85 -19.82
C LYS A 125 11.73 3.55 -18.78
N GLU A 126 11.72 2.37 -18.17
CA GLU A 126 12.66 1.93 -17.13
C GLU A 126 12.75 2.90 -15.93
N LYS A 127 11.61 3.53 -15.58
CA LYS A 127 11.49 4.41 -14.42
C LYS A 127 10.92 3.62 -13.24
N PHE A 128 11.74 3.38 -12.20
CA PHE A 128 11.37 2.59 -11.03
C PHE A 128 11.53 3.35 -9.71
N SER A 129 11.59 4.67 -9.74
CA SER A 129 11.73 5.49 -8.54
C SER A 129 10.40 5.69 -7.81
N SER A 130 10.43 6.31 -6.65
CA SER A 130 9.27 6.67 -5.84
C SER A 130 8.17 7.32 -6.69
N TYR A 131 6.93 7.03 -6.35
CA TYR A 131 5.69 7.50 -6.99
C TYR A 131 5.36 6.89 -8.36
N TYR A 132 6.12 5.91 -8.85
CA TYR A 132 5.80 5.14 -10.05
C TYR A 132 5.38 3.70 -9.76
N GLY A 133 5.22 3.33 -8.49
CA GLY A 133 4.77 2.00 -8.07
C GLY A 133 3.25 1.87 -7.97
N LEU A 134 2.81 0.73 -7.43
CA LEU A 134 1.39 0.38 -7.27
C LEU A 134 1.01 0.12 -5.80
N THR A 135 1.92 0.39 -4.87
CA THR A 135 1.69 0.27 -3.44
C THR A 135 1.47 1.67 -2.86
N TYR A 136 0.21 2.02 -2.61
CA TYR A 136 -0.16 3.35 -2.13
C TYR A 136 -0.31 3.34 -0.62
N TRP A 137 0.42 4.23 0.06
CA TRP A 137 0.33 4.41 1.50
C TRP A 137 -0.85 5.30 1.87
N SER A 138 -2.02 4.82 1.53
CA SER A 138 -3.35 5.44 1.67
C SER A 138 -4.41 4.35 1.86
N PRO A 139 -5.51 4.63 2.60
CA PRO A 139 -5.96 5.90 3.16
C PRO A 139 -5.36 6.21 4.54
N ASN A 140 -5.42 7.50 4.94
CA ASN A 140 -5.19 7.90 6.32
C ASN A 140 -6.51 7.83 7.10
N ILE A 141 -6.62 6.87 8.02
CA ILE A 141 -7.82 6.61 8.83
C ILE A 141 -7.61 6.95 10.30
N ASN A 142 -6.65 7.81 10.61
CA ASN A 142 -6.51 8.36 11.95
C ASN A 142 -7.69 9.26 12.30
N ILE A 143 -8.06 9.27 13.58
CA ILE A 143 -9.14 10.11 14.09
C ILE A 143 -8.64 11.53 14.32
N PHE A 144 -9.26 12.52 13.69
CA PHE A 144 -8.92 13.93 13.81
C PHE A 144 -9.49 14.52 15.09
N ARG A 145 -8.81 14.31 16.21
CA ARG A 145 -9.29 14.73 17.55
C ARG A 145 -8.83 16.13 17.99
N ASP A 146 -7.76 16.67 17.39
CA ASP A 146 -7.18 17.96 17.78
C ASP A 146 -6.93 18.83 16.53
N PRO A 147 -7.54 20.02 16.42
CA PRO A 147 -7.37 20.90 15.25
C PRO A 147 -5.94 21.44 15.09
N ARG A 148 -5.08 21.33 16.10
CA ARG A 148 -3.66 21.68 16.00
C ARG A 148 -2.80 20.63 15.33
N TRP A 149 -3.35 19.44 15.07
CA TRP A 149 -2.63 18.42 14.33
C TRP A 149 -2.47 18.81 12.85
N GLY A 150 -1.23 18.91 12.37
CA GLY A 150 -0.90 19.41 11.03
C GLY A 150 -1.39 18.56 9.86
N ARG A 151 -1.79 17.30 10.10
CA ARG A 151 -2.25 16.33 9.08
C ARG A 151 -3.74 16.02 9.14
N GLY A 152 -4.52 16.76 9.89
CA GLY A 152 -5.97 16.51 10.04
C GLY A 152 -6.73 16.50 8.71
N HIS A 153 -6.33 17.33 7.74
CA HIS A 153 -6.96 17.39 6.40
C HIS A 153 -6.78 16.12 5.58
N GLU A 154 -5.82 15.27 5.92
CA GLU A 154 -5.59 13.97 5.26
C GLU A 154 -6.60 12.90 5.68
N THR A 155 -7.44 13.14 6.69
CA THR A 155 -8.32 12.16 7.32
C THR A 155 -9.78 12.35 6.92
N PHE A 156 -10.61 11.36 7.25
CA PHE A 156 -12.06 11.45 7.07
C PHE A 156 -12.80 12.10 8.26
N GLY A 157 -12.06 12.63 9.25
CA GLY A 157 -12.62 13.40 10.35
C GLY A 157 -12.49 12.73 11.72
N GLU A 158 -13.40 13.10 12.63
CA GLU A 158 -13.35 12.71 14.04
C GLU A 158 -14.19 11.47 14.40
N ASP A 159 -15.11 11.09 13.53
CA ASP A 159 -16.02 9.98 13.78
C ASP A 159 -15.43 8.64 13.31
N PRO A 160 -15.24 7.65 14.21
CA PRO A 160 -14.62 6.37 13.87
C PRO A 160 -15.49 5.53 12.93
N TYR A 161 -16.82 5.58 13.04
CA TYR A 161 -17.71 4.83 12.17
C TYR A 161 -17.69 5.38 10.73
N LEU A 162 -17.83 6.70 10.55
CA LEU A 162 -17.73 7.33 9.24
C LEU A 162 -16.37 7.06 8.60
N THR A 163 -15.29 7.16 9.39
CA THR A 163 -13.92 6.87 8.94
C THR A 163 -13.78 5.42 8.48
N GLY A 164 -14.34 4.47 9.22
CA GLY A 164 -14.35 3.05 8.83
C GLY A 164 -15.12 2.80 7.53
N VAL A 165 -16.34 3.37 7.40
CA VAL A 165 -17.17 3.23 6.20
C VAL A 165 -16.46 3.79 4.96
N LEU A 166 -15.97 5.04 5.03
CA LEU A 166 -15.32 5.68 3.88
C LEU A 166 -13.97 5.04 3.57
N GLY A 167 -13.21 4.63 4.61
CA GLY A 167 -11.95 3.92 4.45
C GLY A 167 -12.11 2.57 3.75
N LYS A 168 -13.14 1.78 4.07
CA LYS A 168 -13.45 0.52 3.36
C LYS A 168 -13.74 0.77 1.88
N GLU A 169 -14.58 1.75 1.57
CA GLU A 169 -14.90 2.07 0.17
C GLU A 169 -13.67 2.54 -0.61
N PHE A 170 -12.78 3.29 0.04
CA PHE A 170 -11.49 3.66 -0.55
C PHE A 170 -10.65 2.40 -0.86
N VAL A 171 -10.55 1.44 0.07
CA VAL A 171 -9.81 0.20 -0.14
C VAL A 171 -10.41 -0.62 -1.28
N TYR A 172 -11.74 -0.81 -1.30
CA TYR A 172 -12.41 -1.54 -2.38
C TYR A 172 -12.16 -0.92 -3.75
N GLY A 173 -12.29 0.42 -3.87
CA GLY A 173 -12.02 1.11 -5.13
C GLY A 173 -10.57 0.97 -5.58
N LEU A 174 -9.62 1.17 -4.67
CA LEU A 174 -8.20 1.14 -4.98
C LEU A 174 -7.72 -0.27 -5.33
N GLN A 175 -8.11 -1.29 -4.55
CA GLN A 175 -7.66 -2.67 -4.74
C GLN A 175 -8.38 -3.38 -5.88
N GLY A 176 -9.60 -2.93 -6.24
CA GLY A 176 -10.45 -3.61 -7.22
C GLY A 176 -11.01 -4.93 -6.70
N ASP A 177 -11.70 -5.64 -7.54
CA ASP A 177 -12.52 -6.83 -7.21
C ASP A 177 -12.09 -8.11 -7.94
N ASP A 178 -10.94 -8.10 -8.62
CA ASP A 178 -10.38 -9.32 -9.20
C ASP A 178 -9.90 -10.26 -8.09
N PRO A 179 -10.30 -11.54 -8.10
CA PRO A 179 -10.01 -12.47 -6.99
C PRO A 179 -8.53 -12.83 -6.86
N LYS A 180 -7.73 -12.64 -7.89
CA LYS A 180 -6.30 -12.98 -7.91
C LYS A 180 -5.41 -11.74 -7.85
N TYR A 181 -5.76 -10.69 -8.57
CA TYR A 181 -4.90 -9.54 -8.77
C TYR A 181 -5.46 -8.28 -8.12
N LEU A 182 -4.60 -7.56 -7.43
CA LEU A 182 -4.90 -6.20 -6.96
C LEU A 182 -4.73 -5.20 -8.11
N LYS A 183 -5.67 -4.25 -8.25
CA LYS A 183 -5.49 -3.11 -9.14
C LYS A 183 -4.37 -2.20 -8.63
N ALA A 184 -4.37 -1.88 -7.35
CA ALA A 184 -3.29 -1.28 -6.59
C ALA A 184 -3.34 -1.79 -5.16
N SER A 185 -2.28 -1.63 -4.37
CA SER A 185 -2.25 -2.01 -2.97
C SER A 185 -2.57 -0.80 -2.10
N ALA A 186 -3.61 -0.90 -1.26
CA ALA A 186 -3.92 0.06 -0.21
C ALA A 186 -3.10 -0.20 1.05
N CYS A 187 -2.91 0.85 1.86
CA CYS A 187 -2.21 0.75 3.15
C CYS A 187 -2.89 1.65 4.18
N ALA A 188 -3.53 1.04 5.17
CA ALA A 188 -4.19 1.75 6.26
C ALA A 188 -3.16 2.40 7.18
N LYS A 189 -3.26 3.72 7.40
CA LYS A 189 -2.28 4.47 8.18
C LYS A 189 -2.91 5.50 9.12
N HIS A 190 -2.24 5.85 10.17
CA HIS A 190 -1.02 5.31 10.77
C HIS A 190 -1.40 4.54 12.04
N TYR A 191 -1.01 3.30 12.14
CA TYR A 191 -1.42 2.37 13.19
C TYR A 191 -0.46 2.48 14.40
N ALA A 192 -0.92 2.99 15.56
CA ALA A 192 -2.22 3.48 15.90
C ALA A 192 -2.11 4.74 16.79
N VAL A 193 -3.29 5.37 17.00
CA VAL A 193 -3.46 6.55 17.88
C VAL A 193 -2.59 7.74 17.45
N HIS A 194 -2.34 7.90 16.15
CA HIS A 194 -1.50 8.95 15.58
C HIS A 194 -2.31 10.19 15.24
N SER A 195 -2.40 11.15 16.16
CA SER A 195 -2.98 12.48 15.97
C SER A 195 -2.52 13.45 17.07
N GLY A 196 -1.26 13.31 17.48
CA GLY A 196 -0.62 14.18 18.45
C GLY A 196 -0.14 15.51 17.86
N PRO A 197 0.40 16.43 18.69
CA PRO A 197 0.97 17.67 18.21
C PRO A 197 2.08 17.42 17.19
N GLU A 198 2.05 18.16 16.06
CA GLU A 198 2.99 17.97 14.95
C GLU A 198 4.45 18.16 15.35
N SER A 199 4.73 19.09 16.27
CA SER A 199 6.09 19.40 16.74
C SER A 199 6.79 18.26 17.46
N VAL A 200 6.04 17.31 18.00
CA VAL A 200 6.57 16.18 18.80
C VAL A 200 6.20 14.80 18.22
N ARG A 201 5.80 14.74 16.97
CA ARG A 201 5.28 13.49 16.37
C ARG A 201 6.26 12.31 16.42
N HIS A 202 7.57 12.56 16.44
CA HIS A 202 8.61 11.53 16.49
C HIS A 202 8.93 11.05 17.92
N GLU A 203 8.54 11.79 18.95
CA GLU A 203 8.85 11.46 20.35
C GLU A 203 7.61 11.29 21.23
N PHE A 204 6.43 11.57 20.66
CA PHE A 204 5.16 11.54 21.40
C PHE A 204 4.83 10.13 21.88
N ASN A 205 4.69 9.97 23.20
CA ASN A 205 4.13 8.78 23.80
C ASN A 205 2.69 9.05 24.19
N ILE A 206 1.76 8.25 23.68
CA ILE A 206 0.34 8.38 23.97
C ILE A 206 -0.12 7.30 24.93
N GLU A 207 -0.93 7.72 25.90
CA GLU A 207 -1.65 6.85 26.78
C GLU A 207 -3.14 7.19 26.68
N VAL A 208 -3.94 6.22 26.30
CA VAL A 208 -5.40 6.32 26.29
C VAL A 208 -5.97 5.15 27.08
N SER A 209 -7.19 5.31 27.57
CA SER A 209 -7.88 4.19 28.23
C SER A 209 -8.09 3.03 27.25
N THR A 210 -8.20 1.81 27.78
CA THR A 210 -8.57 0.65 26.95
C THR A 210 -9.90 0.89 26.23
N TYR A 211 -10.84 1.56 26.90
CA TYR A 211 -12.11 1.94 26.31
C TYR A 211 -11.91 2.83 25.08
N ASP A 212 -11.18 3.94 25.20
CA ASP A 212 -10.95 4.86 24.08
C ASP A 212 -10.17 4.20 22.93
N LEU A 213 -9.22 3.32 23.26
CA LEU A 213 -8.48 2.57 22.25
C LEU A 213 -9.42 1.75 21.35
N TRP A 214 -10.34 0.99 21.97
CA TRP A 214 -11.25 0.09 21.27
C TRP A 214 -12.50 0.77 20.72
N ASP A 215 -12.96 1.86 21.32
CA ASP A 215 -14.14 2.60 20.88
C ASP A 215 -13.83 3.62 19.77
N THR A 216 -12.65 4.24 19.83
CA THR A 216 -12.32 5.39 18.98
C THR A 216 -11.19 5.12 17.98
N TYR A 217 -10.06 4.55 18.43
CA TYR A 217 -8.85 4.53 17.61
C TYR A 217 -8.67 3.27 16.77
N LEU A 218 -9.19 2.15 17.18
CA LEU A 218 -9.04 0.88 16.48
C LEU A 218 -10.18 0.52 15.53
N PRO A 219 -11.44 1.01 15.67
CA PRO A 219 -12.55 0.53 14.84
C PRO A 219 -12.31 0.65 13.34
N ALA A 220 -11.83 1.79 12.85
CA ALA A 220 -11.57 1.96 11.42
C ALA A 220 -10.47 1.00 10.90
N PHE A 221 -9.41 0.76 11.67
CA PHE A 221 -8.41 -0.25 11.31
C PHE A 221 -8.98 -1.65 11.30
N HIS A 222 -9.77 -2.02 12.32
CA HIS A 222 -10.47 -3.30 12.37
C HIS A 222 -11.30 -3.53 11.11
N ASP A 223 -12.12 -2.57 10.73
CA ASP A 223 -13.00 -2.66 9.57
C ASP A 223 -12.22 -2.82 8.25
N LEU A 224 -11.15 -2.03 8.06
CA LEU A 224 -10.35 -2.13 6.84
C LEU A 224 -9.59 -3.46 6.74
N ILE A 225 -9.19 -4.03 7.88
CA ILE A 225 -8.45 -5.29 7.93
C ILE A 225 -9.39 -6.48 7.77
N THR A 226 -10.47 -6.55 8.54
CA THR A 226 -11.30 -7.74 8.63
C THR A 226 -12.41 -7.81 7.59
N GLU A 227 -12.87 -6.64 7.07
CA GLU A 227 -13.95 -6.58 6.10
C GLU A 227 -13.47 -6.20 4.69
N ALA A 228 -12.47 -5.30 4.57
CA ALA A 228 -12.02 -4.82 3.26
C ALA A 228 -10.72 -5.50 2.77
N ASP A 229 -10.13 -6.43 3.51
CA ASP A 229 -8.86 -7.12 3.16
C ASP A 229 -7.79 -6.15 2.68
N VAL A 230 -7.60 -5.05 3.45
CA VAL A 230 -6.55 -4.08 3.12
C VAL A 230 -5.19 -4.75 3.07
N SER A 231 -4.45 -4.54 1.99
CA SER A 231 -3.22 -5.27 1.72
C SER A 231 -2.00 -4.83 2.53
N GLY A 232 -2.02 -3.62 3.09
CA GLY A 232 -0.94 -3.07 3.91
C GLY A 232 -1.44 -2.29 5.12
N VAL A 233 -0.58 -2.19 6.13
CA VAL A 233 -0.74 -1.32 7.30
C VAL A 233 0.56 -0.57 7.52
N MET A 234 0.50 0.71 7.85
CA MET A 234 1.67 1.50 8.23
C MET A 234 1.65 1.78 9.72
N CYS A 235 2.66 1.31 10.45
CA CYS A 235 2.80 1.63 11.86
C CYS A 235 3.30 3.07 12.06
N ALA A 236 2.80 3.72 13.11
CA ALA A 236 2.96 5.15 13.35
C ALA A 236 4.31 5.52 13.98
N TYR A 237 4.67 6.81 13.89
CA TYR A 237 5.86 7.37 14.55
C TYR A 237 5.81 7.30 16.07
N ASN A 238 4.63 7.57 16.66
CA ASN A 238 4.50 7.69 18.10
C ASN A 238 4.72 6.37 18.84
N ALA A 239 4.99 6.47 20.13
CA ALA A 239 4.87 5.37 21.06
C ALA A 239 3.44 5.29 21.63
N TYR A 240 3.02 4.11 22.00
CA TYR A 240 1.81 3.80 22.76
C TYR A 240 2.17 3.00 24.02
N GLY A 241 1.80 3.51 25.20
CA GLY A 241 2.13 2.88 26.47
C GLY A 241 3.64 2.69 26.69
N GLY A 242 4.46 3.64 26.23
CA GLY A 242 5.91 3.62 26.36
C GLY A 242 6.66 2.77 25.33
N ARG A 243 5.97 2.10 24.38
CA ARG A 243 6.60 1.33 23.29
C ARG A 243 6.30 1.94 21.94
N PRO A 244 7.32 2.12 21.05
CA PRO A 244 7.10 2.58 19.69
C PRO A 244 6.08 1.71 18.95
N CYS A 245 5.15 2.31 18.22
CA CYS A 245 4.08 1.56 17.56
C CYS A 245 4.58 0.43 16.66
N CYS A 246 5.69 0.63 15.94
CA CYS A 246 6.26 -0.38 15.04
C CYS A 246 6.94 -1.57 15.76
N GLY A 247 7.10 -1.52 17.09
CA GLY A 247 7.62 -2.60 17.95
C GLY A 247 6.72 -2.88 19.16
N ASN A 248 5.45 -2.53 19.07
CA ASN A 248 4.51 -2.67 20.20
C ASN A 248 3.82 -4.04 20.18
N ASP A 249 4.08 -4.87 21.20
CA ASP A 249 3.50 -6.22 21.32
C ASP A 249 1.98 -6.22 21.20
N LEU A 250 1.31 -5.36 21.99
CA LEU A 250 -0.15 -5.29 22.05
C LEU A 250 -0.72 -4.92 20.68
N LEU A 251 -0.21 -3.85 20.06
CA LEU A 251 -0.75 -3.38 18.80
C LEU A 251 -0.43 -4.34 17.65
N MET A 252 0.83 -4.71 17.50
CA MET A 252 1.32 -5.41 16.31
C MET A 252 1.07 -6.91 16.37
N MET A 253 1.34 -7.56 17.53
CA MET A 253 1.23 -9.01 17.64
C MET A 253 -0.14 -9.43 18.16
N ASP A 254 -0.56 -8.91 19.30
CA ASP A 254 -1.79 -9.41 19.95
C ASP A 254 -3.04 -8.99 19.16
N ILE A 255 -3.15 -7.71 18.77
CA ILE A 255 -4.32 -7.19 18.07
C ILE A 255 -4.21 -7.46 16.56
N LEU A 256 -3.20 -6.89 15.90
CA LEU A 256 -3.13 -6.92 14.43
C LEU A 256 -2.94 -8.34 13.88
N ARG A 257 -1.89 -9.05 14.35
CA ARG A 257 -1.55 -10.37 13.80
C ARG A 257 -2.40 -11.50 14.35
N ASN A 258 -2.62 -11.55 15.68
CA ASN A 258 -3.29 -12.67 16.33
C ASN A 258 -4.82 -12.51 16.33
N GLN A 259 -5.34 -11.39 16.86
CA GLN A 259 -6.78 -11.21 17.02
C GLN A 259 -7.47 -10.93 15.66
N TRP A 260 -6.92 -10.03 14.84
CA TRP A 260 -7.49 -9.68 13.52
C TRP A 260 -6.96 -10.54 12.39
N ASN A 261 -5.98 -11.43 12.66
CA ASN A 261 -5.42 -12.35 11.68
C ASN A 261 -4.89 -11.68 10.40
N PHE A 262 -4.34 -10.47 10.52
CA PHE A 262 -3.84 -9.70 9.39
C PHE A 262 -2.69 -10.44 8.68
N LYS A 263 -2.85 -10.68 7.37
CA LYS A 263 -1.88 -11.41 6.54
C LYS A 263 -1.08 -10.51 5.60
N GLY A 264 -1.47 -9.24 5.45
CA GLY A 264 -0.78 -8.27 4.62
C GLY A 264 0.57 -7.83 5.18
N TYR A 265 1.26 -6.96 4.47
CA TYR A 265 2.53 -6.39 4.92
C TYR A 265 2.33 -5.23 5.90
N VAL A 266 3.33 -5.02 6.75
CA VAL A 266 3.43 -3.82 7.57
C VAL A 266 4.66 -3.03 7.15
N THR A 267 4.47 -1.74 6.83
CA THR A 267 5.56 -0.79 6.62
C THR A 267 5.69 0.14 7.83
N SER A 268 6.90 0.57 8.13
CA SER A 268 7.09 1.69 9.04
C SER A 268 6.69 3.01 8.38
N ASP A 269 6.27 4.01 9.15
CA ASP A 269 6.37 5.40 8.70
C ASP A 269 7.86 5.78 8.53
N CYS A 270 8.15 6.81 7.72
CA CYS A 270 9.52 7.06 7.26
C CYS A 270 10.44 7.55 8.38
N GLY A 271 11.37 6.68 8.79
CA GLY A 271 12.29 6.89 9.89
C GLY A 271 11.76 6.44 11.26
N ALA A 272 10.54 5.87 11.33
CA ALA A 272 9.95 5.46 12.62
C ALA A 272 10.75 4.38 13.35
N ILE A 273 11.51 3.54 12.65
CA ILE A 273 12.40 2.55 13.31
C ILE A 273 13.61 3.25 13.97
N ASP A 274 14.11 4.30 13.36
CA ASP A 274 15.18 5.12 13.96
C ASP A 274 14.70 5.85 15.22
N ASP A 275 13.43 6.20 15.28
CA ASP A 275 12.85 6.87 16.46
C ASP A 275 12.95 6.02 17.72
N PHE A 276 13.00 4.69 17.62
CA PHE A 276 13.18 3.79 18.77
C PHE A 276 14.39 4.16 19.62
N TYR A 277 15.52 4.48 18.97
CA TYR A 277 16.75 4.83 19.69
C TYR A 277 17.06 6.34 19.67
N LYS A 278 16.61 7.07 18.63
CA LYS A 278 16.87 8.51 18.53
C LYS A 278 15.98 9.36 19.45
N TYR A 279 14.69 9.05 19.50
CA TYR A 279 13.69 9.87 20.19
C TYR A 279 13.02 9.16 21.35
N HIS A 280 12.46 7.97 21.16
CA HIS A 280 11.80 7.23 22.23
C HIS A 280 12.77 6.65 23.26
N LYS A 281 14.07 6.51 22.93
CA LYS A 281 15.11 6.00 23.84
C LYS A 281 14.82 4.61 24.43
N THR A 282 14.02 3.81 23.75
CA THR A 282 13.68 2.44 24.17
C THR A 282 14.76 1.41 23.79
N HIS A 283 15.62 1.75 22.82
CA HIS A 283 16.67 0.88 22.32
C HIS A 283 18.03 1.58 22.35
N PRO A 284 19.12 0.84 22.57
CA PRO A 284 20.46 1.43 22.65
C PRO A 284 21.07 1.80 21.28
N ASP A 285 20.63 1.12 20.21
CA ASP A 285 21.23 1.26 18.88
C ASP A 285 20.27 0.85 17.75
N THR A 286 20.68 1.13 16.51
CA THR A 286 19.92 0.84 15.28
C THR A 286 19.66 -0.66 15.11
N ILE A 287 20.61 -1.53 15.42
CA ILE A 287 20.45 -2.98 15.27
C ILE A 287 19.34 -3.52 16.19
N SER A 288 19.36 -3.12 17.46
CA SER A 288 18.33 -3.56 18.40
C SER A 288 16.94 -3.05 18.01
N ALA A 289 16.84 -1.82 17.50
CA ALA A 289 15.62 -1.26 16.96
C ALA A 289 15.09 -2.04 15.74
N ALA A 290 15.97 -2.35 14.79
CA ALA A 290 15.62 -3.11 13.59
C ALA A 290 15.16 -4.54 13.92
N VAL A 291 15.88 -5.23 14.82
CA VAL A 291 15.54 -6.58 15.28
C VAL A 291 14.18 -6.57 15.98
N ASP A 292 13.96 -5.64 16.89
CA ASP A 292 12.69 -5.53 17.63
C ASP A 292 11.51 -5.27 16.69
N ALA A 293 11.66 -4.35 15.73
CA ALA A 293 10.63 -4.06 14.74
C ALA A 293 10.23 -5.30 13.91
N VAL A 294 11.21 -6.07 13.42
CA VAL A 294 10.93 -7.29 12.64
C VAL A 294 10.31 -8.39 13.50
N LEU A 295 10.78 -8.58 14.72
CA LEU A 295 10.21 -9.57 15.65
C LEU A 295 8.74 -9.26 15.98
N HIS A 296 8.34 -7.98 15.93
CA HIS A 296 6.96 -7.54 16.13
C HIS A 296 6.18 -7.35 14.82
N GLY A 297 6.72 -7.85 13.68
CA GLY A 297 5.97 -7.98 12.43
C GLY A 297 5.95 -6.74 11.54
N THR A 298 6.88 -5.80 11.71
CA THR A 298 7.20 -4.76 10.74
C THR A 298 8.04 -5.38 9.62
N ASP A 299 7.54 -5.34 8.37
CA ASP A 299 8.12 -6.05 7.24
C ASP A 299 8.96 -5.15 6.33
N LEU A 300 8.65 -3.86 6.28
CA LEU A 300 9.27 -2.88 5.40
C LEU A 300 9.68 -1.64 6.18
N ASP A 301 10.92 -1.20 5.99
CA ASP A 301 11.41 0.06 6.53
C ASP A 301 11.32 1.17 5.49
N CYS A 302 10.58 2.25 5.81
CA CYS A 302 10.60 3.43 4.97
C CYS A 302 11.90 4.20 5.17
N VAL A 303 12.83 3.95 4.29
CA VAL A 303 14.22 4.37 4.43
C VAL A 303 14.40 5.84 4.06
N ARG A 304 14.74 6.65 5.04
CA ARG A 304 15.76 7.70 4.87
C ARG A 304 17.09 7.25 5.48
N ASP A 305 17.04 6.26 6.38
CA ASP A 305 18.16 5.76 7.14
C ASP A 305 18.23 4.21 7.16
N VAL A 306 19.28 3.67 7.74
CA VAL A 306 19.93 2.41 7.45
C VAL A 306 19.42 1.26 8.34
N ALA A 307 18.25 1.41 9.04
CA ALA A 307 17.92 0.48 10.12
C ALA A 307 17.87 -0.98 9.66
N PHE A 308 17.03 -1.31 8.69
CA PHE A 308 16.91 -2.71 8.24
C PHE A 308 18.16 -3.26 7.52
N LYS A 309 19.04 -2.43 6.95
CA LYS A 309 20.30 -2.90 6.40
C LYS A 309 21.19 -3.58 7.46
N THR A 310 21.00 -3.24 8.74
CA THR A 310 21.75 -3.86 9.84
C THR A 310 21.31 -5.31 10.13
N LEU A 311 20.16 -5.74 9.61
CA LEU A 311 19.61 -7.10 9.82
C LEU A 311 20.53 -8.20 9.27
N VAL A 312 21.27 -7.94 8.17
CA VAL A 312 22.29 -8.89 7.67
C VAL A 312 23.31 -9.22 8.78
N ARG A 313 23.79 -8.18 9.48
CA ARG A 313 24.70 -8.34 10.60
C ARG A 313 24.01 -9.00 11.79
N ALA A 314 22.79 -8.62 12.09
CA ALA A 314 22.00 -9.20 13.18
C ALA A 314 21.80 -10.72 13.03
N VAL A 315 21.52 -11.20 11.81
CA VAL A 315 21.44 -12.64 11.52
C VAL A 315 22.79 -13.33 11.72
N LYS A 316 23.88 -12.76 11.19
CA LYS A 316 25.23 -13.31 11.33
C LYS A 316 25.72 -13.36 12.80
N GLU A 317 25.25 -12.43 13.63
CA GLU A 317 25.51 -12.38 15.07
C GLU A 317 24.54 -13.24 15.90
N GLY A 318 23.55 -13.90 15.27
CA GLY A 318 22.54 -14.72 15.95
C GLY A 318 21.52 -13.92 16.79
N ARG A 319 21.37 -12.61 16.53
CA ARG A 319 20.42 -11.73 17.23
C ARG A 319 18.98 -11.89 16.73
N ILE A 320 18.82 -12.39 15.51
CA ILE A 320 17.53 -12.74 14.91
C ILE A 320 17.73 -13.96 14.00
N GLN A 321 16.74 -14.84 13.94
CA GLN A 321 16.75 -15.99 13.06
C GLN A 321 16.37 -15.57 11.62
N GLU A 322 17.01 -16.19 10.60
CA GLU A 322 16.75 -15.86 9.20
C GLU A 322 15.29 -16.11 8.81
N GLU A 323 14.64 -17.09 9.44
CA GLU A 323 13.22 -17.41 9.23
C GLU A 323 12.29 -16.22 9.51
N LYS A 324 12.66 -15.32 10.43
CA LYS A 324 11.88 -14.09 10.68
C LYS A 324 12.02 -13.08 9.54
N ILE A 325 13.18 -13.03 8.91
CA ILE A 325 13.38 -12.25 7.69
C ILE A 325 12.55 -12.86 6.54
N ASP A 326 12.54 -14.21 6.43
CA ASP A 326 11.75 -14.91 5.40
C ASP A 326 10.25 -14.62 5.53
N GLU A 327 9.70 -14.61 6.74
CA GLU A 327 8.30 -14.26 6.99
C GLU A 327 7.95 -12.87 6.43
N SER A 328 8.79 -11.87 6.68
CA SER A 328 8.60 -10.49 6.20
C SER A 328 8.72 -10.42 4.68
N VAL A 329 9.77 -11.00 4.12
CA VAL A 329 10.01 -11.00 2.67
C VAL A 329 8.89 -11.73 1.92
N LYS A 330 8.35 -12.81 2.47
CA LYS A 330 7.19 -13.52 1.90
C LYS A 330 5.95 -12.63 1.84
N ARG A 331 5.63 -11.87 2.89
CA ARG A 331 4.50 -10.92 2.87
C ARG A 331 4.69 -9.86 1.78
N LEU A 332 5.88 -9.30 1.66
CA LEU A 332 6.21 -8.30 0.65
C LEU A 332 6.07 -8.86 -0.78
N PHE A 333 6.67 -10.01 -1.05
CA PHE A 333 6.54 -10.62 -2.39
C PHE A 333 5.11 -11.07 -2.68
N THR A 334 4.33 -11.53 -1.70
CA THR A 334 2.91 -11.84 -1.89
C THR A 334 2.15 -10.66 -2.50
N ILE A 335 2.38 -9.44 -2.02
CA ILE A 335 1.76 -8.24 -2.59
C ILE A 335 2.25 -8.00 -4.02
N ARG A 336 3.54 -8.11 -4.30
CA ARG A 336 4.08 -7.94 -5.65
C ARG A 336 3.53 -8.98 -6.63
N PHE A 337 3.31 -10.23 -6.19
CA PHE A 337 2.62 -11.26 -6.98
C PHE A 337 1.15 -10.93 -7.20
N ARG A 338 0.43 -10.50 -6.17
CA ARG A 338 -0.97 -10.04 -6.28
C ARG A 338 -1.11 -8.81 -7.18
N LEU A 339 -0.10 -7.95 -7.27
CA LEU A 339 -0.06 -6.84 -8.22
C LEU A 339 0.25 -7.29 -9.67
N GLY A 340 0.50 -8.58 -9.89
CA GLY A 340 0.77 -9.16 -11.21
C GLY A 340 2.16 -8.86 -11.77
N MET A 341 3.13 -8.48 -10.93
CA MET A 341 4.46 -8.06 -11.39
C MET A 341 5.31 -9.19 -11.97
N PHE A 342 4.95 -10.43 -11.70
CA PHE A 342 5.67 -11.64 -12.13
C PHE A 342 4.87 -12.50 -13.11
N ASP A 343 3.74 -11.98 -13.59
CA ASP A 343 2.87 -12.68 -14.53
C ASP A 343 2.89 -11.97 -15.91
N PRO A 344 2.68 -12.71 -17.01
CA PRO A 344 2.57 -12.11 -18.33
C PRO A 344 1.47 -11.04 -18.40
N ASP A 345 1.73 -9.93 -19.07
CA ASP A 345 0.81 -8.79 -19.13
C ASP A 345 -0.61 -9.14 -19.59
N ASN A 346 -0.74 -10.13 -20.48
CA ASN A 346 -2.04 -10.59 -21.00
C ASN A 346 -2.87 -11.40 -19.98
N ARG A 347 -2.29 -11.75 -18.83
CA ARG A 347 -2.98 -12.46 -17.74
C ARG A 347 -3.44 -11.53 -16.62
N VAL A 348 -2.92 -10.33 -16.57
CA VAL A 348 -3.22 -9.35 -15.53
C VAL A 348 -4.23 -8.34 -16.07
N PRO A 349 -5.49 -8.31 -15.62
CA PRO A 349 -6.54 -7.48 -16.20
C PRO A 349 -6.18 -5.99 -16.27
N TYR A 350 -5.44 -5.52 -15.28
CA TYR A 350 -5.13 -4.11 -15.09
C TYR A 350 -3.94 -3.58 -15.90
N THR A 351 -3.23 -4.45 -16.64
CA THR A 351 -2.12 -4.02 -17.50
C THR A 351 -2.59 -3.39 -18.81
N GLN A 352 -3.86 -3.60 -19.17
CA GLN A 352 -4.45 -3.08 -20.40
C GLN A 352 -5.05 -1.67 -20.25
N ILE A 353 -4.99 -1.07 -19.07
CA ILE A 353 -5.50 0.28 -18.83
C ILE A 353 -4.64 1.28 -19.60
N PRO A 354 -5.21 2.01 -20.58
CA PRO A 354 -4.44 2.86 -21.46
C PRO A 354 -4.09 4.20 -20.81
N LEU A 355 -3.00 4.84 -21.25
CA LEU A 355 -2.52 6.11 -20.68
C LEU A 355 -3.51 7.28 -20.82
N ASN A 356 -4.42 7.22 -21.78
CA ASN A 356 -5.42 8.28 -22.00
C ASN A 356 -6.55 8.32 -20.95
N VAL A 357 -6.55 7.43 -19.94
CA VAL A 357 -7.44 7.57 -18.79
C VAL A 357 -7.07 8.74 -17.89
N LEU A 358 -5.79 9.19 -17.95
CA LEU A 358 -5.32 10.32 -17.15
C LEU A 358 -6.14 11.58 -17.47
N GLU A 359 -6.65 12.24 -16.43
CA GLU A 359 -7.51 13.41 -16.57
C GLU A 359 -8.65 13.23 -17.60
N SER A 360 -9.18 12.01 -17.75
CA SER A 360 -10.32 11.79 -18.65
C SER A 360 -11.50 12.68 -18.25
N THR A 361 -12.40 12.93 -19.18
CA THR A 361 -13.61 13.74 -18.90
C THR A 361 -14.39 13.16 -17.74
N GLU A 362 -14.58 11.83 -17.70
CA GLU A 362 -15.28 11.15 -16.62
C GLU A 362 -14.62 11.37 -15.26
N HIS A 363 -13.30 11.26 -15.17
CA HIS A 363 -12.54 11.47 -13.93
C HIS A 363 -12.68 12.92 -13.44
N LYS A 364 -12.51 13.90 -14.33
CA LYS A 364 -12.63 15.33 -14.00
C LYS A 364 -14.05 15.73 -13.60
N ASP A 365 -15.07 15.22 -14.29
CA ASP A 365 -16.47 15.47 -13.96
C ASP A 365 -16.81 14.92 -12.57
N HIS A 366 -16.29 13.72 -12.25
CA HIS A 366 -16.46 13.14 -10.92
C HIS A 366 -15.75 13.96 -9.84
N ALA A 367 -14.52 14.42 -10.08
CA ALA A 367 -13.82 15.29 -9.15
C ALA A 367 -14.55 16.61 -8.92
N THR A 368 -15.09 17.20 -9.98
CA THR A 368 -15.91 18.42 -9.91
C THR A 368 -17.19 18.19 -9.10
N LYS A 369 -17.88 17.05 -9.34
CA LYS A 369 -19.06 16.66 -8.56
C LYS A 369 -18.73 16.56 -7.07
N MET A 370 -17.65 15.86 -6.72
CA MET A 370 -17.22 15.71 -5.32
C MET A 370 -16.84 17.06 -4.69
N ALA A 371 -16.19 17.94 -5.44
CA ALA A 371 -15.85 19.30 -4.96
C ALA A 371 -17.13 20.10 -4.65
N HIS A 372 -18.15 20.04 -5.51
CA HIS A 372 -19.42 20.70 -5.24
C HIS A 372 -20.13 20.11 -4.01
N GLN A 373 -20.14 18.79 -3.86
CA GLN A 373 -20.76 18.12 -2.71
C GLN A 373 -20.01 18.35 -1.39
N SER A 374 -18.71 18.65 -1.43
CA SER A 374 -17.91 18.92 -0.23
C SER A 374 -18.14 20.30 0.38
N ILE A 375 -18.81 21.21 -0.34
CA ILE A 375 -19.10 22.57 0.11
C ILE A 375 -20.32 22.57 1.01
N VAL A 376 -20.14 22.94 2.28
CA VAL A 376 -21.21 22.99 3.29
C VAL A 376 -21.61 24.43 3.56
N LEU A 377 -22.88 24.75 3.38
CA LEU A 377 -23.43 26.05 3.72
C LEU A 377 -23.68 26.15 5.22
N LEU A 378 -22.76 26.74 5.97
CA LEU A 378 -22.87 26.88 7.44
C LEU A 378 -23.80 28.03 7.85
N LYS A 379 -23.88 29.12 7.06
CA LYS A 379 -24.68 30.29 7.35
C LYS A 379 -24.97 31.06 6.06
N ASN A 380 -26.22 31.51 5.89
CA ASN A 380 -26.63 32.41 4.81
C ASN A 380 -27.54 33.50 5.38
N GLN A 381 -26.93 34.38 6.21
CA GLN A 381 -27.62 35.48 6.83
C GLN A 381 -28.03 36.51 5.75
N ASP A 382 -29.21 37.06 5.88
CA ASP A 382 -29.81 38.05 4.96
C ASP A 382 -29.88 37.59 3.49
N GLU A 383 -29.97 36.25 3.28
CA GLU A 383 -30.07 35.63 1.95
C GLU A 383 -29.01 36.14 0.95
N THR A 384 -27.75 36.28 1.46
CA THR A 384 -26.61 36.77 0.65
C THR A 384 -26.32 35.86 -0.53
N LEU A 385 -26.59 34.57 -0.41
CA LEU A 385 -26.43 33.56 -1.45
C LEU A 385 -27.80 33.15 -2.02
N PRO A 386 -27.92 32.86 -3.35
CA PRO A 386 -26.83 32.94 -4.36
C PRO A 386 -26.49 34.38 -4.73
N LEU A 387 -25.22 34.62 -5.04
CA LEU A 387 -24.76 35.93 -5.50
C LEU A 387 -25.49 36.30 -6.78
N LYS A 388 -25.95 37.55 -6.87
CA LYS A 388 -26.54 38.07 -8.12
C LYS A 388 -25.43 38.15 -9.19
N LYS A 389 -25.75 37.66 -10.41
CA LYS A 389 -24.85 37.75 -11.56
C LYS A 389 -24.76 39.18 -12.03
#